data_c7ea1abe2a0f6e31ed1a24098790fb1c
#
_entry.id   c7ea1abe2a0f6e31ed1a24098790fb1c
#
_cell.length_a   1.000
_cell.length_b   1.000
_cell.length_c   1.000
_cell.angle_alpha   90.00
_cell.angle_beta   90.00
_cell.angle_gamma   90.00
#
_symmetry.space_group_name_H-M   'P 1'
#
loop_
_entity.id
_entity.type
_entity.pdbx_description
1 polymer ?
#
loop_
_entity_poly.entity_id
_entity_poly.type
_entity_poly.pdbx_seq_one_letter_code
_entity_poly.pdbx_strand_id
1 'polypeptide(L)'
;KTLAISGPDSTYFQPFSGLKSGATDEAPHGPVERLQHALLQWNAKLPLKINGHYDEATVKSLTIFKLVYDLGCDGSFIDQNTAGYLLALEEGRSEQLQEPQGPIGRLVFNAAQFLGLRYRLGGDGKRAIDCGMLTRMAMIGAGLVDEVFNRVAATQYKYAEQGEMGLTLVGKNEEPAPGDLVFFNWHTRRARYRYKGITHVGIFLGKVGESLYVLEANSNRKERKVTILDRAKYIHRIAGYGRFTAPPEEEPIEISHETTD
;
A
#
# COMPACT_ATOMS: atom_id res chain seq x y z
N LYS A 1 0.90 20.30 0.27
CA LYS A 1 -0.03 21.43 0.53
C LYS A 1 -1.18 20.86 1.33
N THR A 2 -1.23 21.18 2.62
CA THR A 2 -2.32 20.86 3.54
C THR A 2 -3.62 21.43 2.95
N LEU A 3 -4.65 20.58 2.80
CA LEU A 3 -6.00 21.06 2.53
C LEU A 3 -6.39 21.98 3.69
N ALA A 4 -6.25 23.28 3.50
CA ALA A 4 -6.85 24.26 4.39
C ALA A 4 -8.36 24.25 4.14
N ILE A 5 -9.08 23.41 4.86
CA ILE A 5 -10.53 23.53 4.97
C ILE A 5 -10.78 24.77 5.85
N SER A 6 -10.83 25.93 5.23
CA SER A 6 -11.37 27.13 5.84
C SER A 6 -12.89 26.99 5.86
N GLY A 7 -13.42 26.40 6.93
CA GLY A 7 -14.84 26.32 7.21
C GLY A 7 -15.15 26.96 8.58
N PRO A 8 -16.33 27.53 8.75
CA PRO A 8 -16.72 28.17 9.99
C PRO A 8 -17.00 27.16 11.09
N ASP A 9 -16.66 27.53 12.31
CA ASP A 9 -16.98 26.90 13.59
C ASP A 9 -16.42 25.49 13.89
N SER A 10 -15.51 25.49 14.83
CA SER A 10 -14.85 24.34 15.46
C SER A 10 -15.78 23.39 16.25
N THR A 11 -17.09 23.42 16.02
CA THR A 11 -18.11 22.59 16.69
C THR A 11 -18.74 21.52 15.79
N TYR A 12 -18.35 21.40 14.52
CA TYR A 12 -18.77 20.25 13.71
C TYR A 12 -17.98 19.01 14.15
N PHE A 13 -18.61 18.20 14.97
CA PHE A 13 -18.18 16.87 15.34
C PHE A 13 -17.95 16.07 14.05
N GLN A 14 -16.67 15.89 13.65
CA GLN A 14 -16.37 15.06 12.49
C GLN A 14 -16.67 13.61 12.89
N PRO A 15 -17.62 12.94 12.22
CA PRO A 15 -18.20 11.68 12.68
C PRO A 15 -17.20 10.55 12.83
N PHE A 16 -16.03 10.68 12.20
CA PHE A 16 -14.98 9.66 12.23
C PHE A 16 -13.82 9.99 13.19
N SER A 17 -13.67 11.25 13.61
CA SER A 17 -12.53 11.67 14.43
C SER A 17 -12.53 10.95 15.78
N GLY A 18 -11.38 10.39 16.15
CA GLY A 18 -11.21 9.67 17.40
C GLY A 18 -11.65 8.21 17.39
N LEU A 19 -12.22 7.69 16.29
CA LEU A 19 -12.47 6.26 16.15
C LEU A 19 -11.14 5.49 16.15
N LYS A 20 -11.14 4.34 16.80
CA LYS A 20 -9.97 3.47 16.92
C LYS A 20 -10.34 2.00 16.88
N SER A 21 -9.37 1.17 16.57
CA SER A 21 -9.48 -0.29 16.59
C SER A 21 -10.10 -0.80 17.89
N GLY A 22 -11.01 -1.75 17.76
CA GLY A 22 -11.81 -2.30 18.85
C GLY A 22 -13.14 -1.57 19.08
N ALA A 23 -13.39 -0.42 18.45
CA ALA A 23 -14.68 0.25 18.51
C ALA A 23 -15.77 -0.62 17.85
N THR A 24 -16.97 -0.58 18.42
CA THR A 24 -18.15 -1.30 17.93
C THR A 24 -19.35 -0.38 17.98
N ASP A 25 -20.15 -0.39 16.94
CA ASP A 25 -21.39 0.35 16.92
C ASP A 25 -22.43 -0.27 17.83
N GLU A 26 -23.12 0.55 18.62
CA GLU A 26 -24.20 0.12 19.52
C GLU A 26 -25.54 -0.04 18.76
N ALA A 27 -25.66 0.59 17.60
CA ALA A 27 -26.87 0.57 16.76
C ALA A 27 -26.47 0.54 15.28
N PRO A 28 -27.38 0.11 14.36
CA PRO A 28 -27.16 0.19 12.92
C PRO A 28 -26.83 1.62 12.46
N HIS A 29 -26.04 1.71 11.40
CA HIS A 29 -25.57 2.99 10.82
C HIS A 29 -24.73 3.85 11.75
N GLY A 30 -24.04 3.21 12.72
CA GLY A 30 -23.09 3.88 13.58
C GLY A 30 -21.81 4.31 12.85
N PRO A 31 -20.91 5.00 13.57
CA PRO A 31 -19.72 5.57 12.96
C PRO A 31 -18.75 4.54 12.35
N VAL A 32 -18.71 3.30 12.86
CA VAL A 32 -17.86 2.25 12.29
C VAL A 32 -18.44 1.71 10.97
N GLU A 33 -19.76 1.46 10.89
CA GLU A 33 -20.40 1.09 9.63
C GLU A 33 -20.22 2.18 8.58
N ARG A 34 -20.40 3.43 8.93
CA ARG A 34 -20.18 4.58 8.03
C ARG A 34 -18.74 4.63 7.51
N LEU A 35 -17.75 4.41 8.37
CA LEU A 35 -16.34 4.27 7.98
C LEU A 35 -16.16 3.13 6.96
N GLN A 36 -16.71 1.96 7.25
CA GLN A 36 -16.61 0.79 6.38
C GLN A 36 -17.27 1.04 5.02
N HIS A 37 -18.41 1.72 4.99
CA HIS A 37 -19.06 2.17 3.75
C HIS A 37 -18.18 3.14 2.96
N ALA A 38 -17.64 4.18 3.58
CA ALA A 38 -16.76 5.14 2.92
C ALA A 38 -15.52 4.47 2.31
N LEU A 39 -14.88 3.56 3.03
CA LEU A 39 -13.74 2.80 2.53
C LEU A 39 -14.11 1.90 1.35
N LEU A 40 -15.25 1.21 1.37
CA LEU A 40 -15.72 0.39 0.24
C LEU A 40 -16.18 1.21 -0.95
N GLN A 41 -16.72 2.40 -0.72
CA GLN A 41 -17.03 3.36 -1.79
C GLN A 41 -15.75 3.83 -2.49
N TRP A 42 -14.68 4.08 -1.72
CA TRP A 42 -13.38 4.43 -2.27
C TRP A 42 -12.74 3.29 -3.06
N ASN A 43 -12.77 2.06 -2.51
CA ASN A 43 -12.27 0.87 -3.20
C ASN A 43 -13.05 -0.38 -2.79
N ALA A 44 -13.96 -0.80 -3.68
CA ALA A 44 -14.81 -1.97 -3.46
C ALA A 44 -14.04 -3.31 -3.40
N LYS A 45 -12.73 -3.33 -3.70
CA LYS A 45 -11.87 -4.53 -3.62
C LYS A 45 -11.23 -4.72 -2.24
N LEU A 46 -11.39 -3.77 -1.32
CA LEU A 46 -10.86 -3.92 0.03
C LEU A 46 -11.40 -5.20 0.70
N PRO A 47 -10.57 -5.93 1.46
CA PRO A 47 -10.97 -7.16 2.15
C PRO A 47 -11.80 -6.85 3.40
N LEU A 48 -12.83 -6.05 3.25
CA LEU A 48 -13.64 -5.43 4.30
C LEU A 48 -15.08 -5.90 4.19
N LYS A 49 -15.76 -5.98 5.31
CA LYS A 49 -17.22 -6.16 5.40
C LYS A 49 -17.79 -5.05 6.27
N ILE A 50 -19.01 -4.63 5.95
CA ILE A 50 -19.77 -3.72 6.79
C ILE A 50 -20.37 -4.55 7.90
N ASN A 51 -19.91 -4.35 9.14
CA ASN A 51 -20.30 -5.14 10.29
C ASN A 51 -20.33 -4.34 11.60
N GLY A 52 -20.03 -3.02 11.55
CA GLY A 52 -20.00 -2.16 12.74
C GLY A 52 -18.89 -2.48 13.73
N HIS A 53 -17.92 -3.32 13.36
CA HIS A 53 -16.76 -3.63 14.20
C HIS A 53 -15.49 -3.07 13.58
N TYR A 54 -14.77 -2.23 14.28
CA TYR A 54 -13.46 -1.75 13.86
C TYR A 54 -12.41 -2.86 14.11
N ASP A 55 -12.53 -3.90 13.30
CA ASP A 55 -11.72 -5.11 13.34
C ASP A 55 -10.42 -4.98 12.53
N GLU A 56 -9.64 -6.05 12.48
CA GLU A 56 -8.37 -6.10 11.73
C GLU A 56 -8.57 -5.82 10.23
N ALA A 57 -9.70 -6.19 9.64
CA ALA A 57 -9.99 -5.91 8.24
C ALA A 57 -10.21 -4.41 8.00
N THR A 58 -10.84 -3.72 8.95
CA THR A 58 -11.01 -2.27 8.94
C THR A 58 -9.65 -1.57 9.11
N VAL A 59 -8.80 -2.03 10.06
CA VAL A 59 -7.43 -1.50 10.24
C VAL A 59 -6.62 -1.61 8.95
N LYS A 60 -6.58 -2.78 8.32
CA LYS A 60 -5.84 -3.03 7.07
C LYS A 60 -6.33 -2.14 5.92
N SER A 61 -7.63 -1.96 5.82
CA SER A 61 -8.26 -1.15 4.78
C SER A 61 -7.95 0.33 4.95
N LEU A 62 -8.03 0.82 6.19
CA LEU A 62 -7.68 2.21 6.51
C LEU A 62 -6.17 2.47 6.36
N THR A 63 -5.31 1.49 6.67
CA THR A 63 -3.86 1.60 6.42
C THR A 63 -3.58 1.88 4.94
N ILE A 64 -4.20 1.14 4.01
CA ILE A 64 -4.06 1.42 2.57
C ILE A 64 -4.55 2.82 2.23
N PHE A 65 -5.74 3.18 2.68
CA PHE A 65 -6.32 4.50 2.44
C PHE A 65 -5.39 5.62 2.90
N LYS A 66 -4.90 5.55 4.13
CA LYS A 66 -3.97 6.54 4.69
C LYS A 66 -2.68 6.63 3.88
N LEU A 67 -2.08 5.52 3.49
CA LEU A 67 -0.86 5.49 2.67
C LEU A 67 -1.06 6.13 1.29
N VAL A 68 -2.21 5.91 0.65
CA VAL A 68 -2.52 6.50 -0.66
C VAL A 68 -2.58 8.02 -0.62
N TYR A 69 -3.03 8.59 0.50
CA TYR A 69 -3.20 10.04 0.65
C TYR A 69 -2.14 10.70 1.55
N ASP A 70 -1.06 9.99 1.86
CA ASP A 70 0.05 10.47 2.72
C ASP A 70 -0.44 10.94 4.12
N LEU A 71 -1.37 10.19 4.68
CA LEU A 71 -1.95 10.40 6.01
C LEU A 71 -1.31 9.53 7.10
N GLY A 72 -0.14 8.94 6.80
CA GLY A 72 0.55 7.96 7.63
C GLY A 72 0.15 6.52 7.31
N CYS A 73 0.62 5.56 8.10
CA CYS A 73 0.39 4.13 7.87
C CYS A 73 -0.37 3.42 8.99
N ASP A 74 -0.68 4.11 10.09
CA ASP A 74 -1.40 3.51 11.21
C ASP A 74 -2.91 3.58 11.01
N GLY A 75 -3.48 2.49 10.50
CA GLY A 75 -4.92 2.33 10.35
C GLY A 75 -5.66 1.95 11.62
N SER A 76 -5.01 1.92 12.79
CA SER A 76 -5.68 1.57 14.05
C SER A 76 -6.49 2.72 14.65
N PHE A 77 -6.33 3.93 14.14
CA PHE A 77 -7.07 5.13 14.60
C PHE A 77 -7.30 6.13 13.46
N ILE A 78 -8.29 6.99 13.66
CA ILE A 78 -8.65 8.07 12.74
C ILE A 78 -8.32 9.41 13.39
N ASP A 79 -7.31 10.09 12.83
CA ASP A 79 -7.00 11.48 13.15
C ASP A 79 -7.93 12.46 12.41
N GLN A 80 -7.83 13.73 12.73
CA GLN A 80 -8.68 14.78 12.16
C GLN A 80 -8.52 14.92 10.64
N ASN A 81 -7.30 14.79 10.11
CA ASN A 81 -7.05 14.88 8.67
C ASN A 81 -7.70 13.70 7.94
N THR A 82 -7.48 12.48 8.43
CA THR A 82 -8.11 11.26 7.89
C THR A 82 -9.63 11.36 7.93
N ALA A 83 -10.21 11.88 9.03
CA ALA A 83 -11.64 12.08 9.15
C ALA A 83 -12.20 13.02 8.09
N GLY A 84 -11.47 14.08 7.74
CA GLY A 84 -11.85 15.01 6.67
C GLY A 84 -11.93 14.34 5.29
N TYR A 85 -10.97 13.48 4.95
CA TYR A 85 -10.99 12.71 3.70
C TYR A 85 -12.16 11.71 3.66
N LEU A 86 -12.40 11.00 4.77
CA LEU A 86 -13.50 10.04 4.86
C LEU A 86 -14.88 10.72 4.76
N LEU A 87 -15.02 11.89 5.36
CA LEU A 87 -16.24 12.68 5.28
C LEU A 87 -16.52 13.14 3.83
N ALA A 88 -15.48 13.57 3.11
CA ALA A 88 -15.61 13.93 1.70
C ALA A 88 -16.10 12.75 0.84
N LEU A 89 -15.64 11.53 1.13
CA LEU A 89 -16.13 10.31 0.47
C LEU A 89 -17.59 10.05 0.81
N GLU A 90 -17.96 10.09 2.09
CA GLU A 90 -19.33 9.84 2.54
C GLU A 90 -20.34 10.81 1.92
N GLU A 91 -19.94 12.07 1.76
CA GLU A 91 -20.77 13.11 1.14
C GLU A 91 -20.77 13.08 -0.39
N GLY A 92 -20.12 12.07 -1.00
CA GLY A 92 -20.05 11.93 -2.46
C GLY A 92 -19.15 12.95 -3.14
N ARG A 93 -18.26 13.63 -2.38
CA ARG A 93 -17.31 14.64 -2.87
C ARG A 93 -15.95 14.01 -3.21
N SER A 94 -15.97 12.81 -3.82
CA SER A 94 -14.76 12.08 -4.19
C SER A 94 -13.87 12.86 -5.18
N GLU A 95 -14.42 13.77 -5.97
CA GLU A 95 -13.66 14.66 -6.85
C GLU A 95 -12.77 15.66 -6.09
N GLN A 96 -13.03 15.86 -4.80
CA GLN A 96 -12.20 16.69 -3.93
C GLN A 96 -11.01 15.91 -3.35
N LEU A 97 -11.04 14.58 -3.46
CA LEU A 97 -9.89 13.77 -3.10
C LEU A 97 -8.78 14.01 -4.12
N GLN A 98 -7.61 14.28 -3.62
CA GLN A 98 -6.43 14.42 -4.47
C GLN A 98 -6.09 13.08 -5.11
N GLU A 99 -5.36 13.13 -6.24
CA GLU A 99 -4.70 11.94 -6.79
C GLU A 99 -3.80 11.29 -5.73
N PRO A 100 -3.49 9.97 -5.84
CA PRO A 100 -2.58 9.29 -4.92
C PRO A 100 -1.30 10.08 -4.70
N GLN A 101 -0.98 10.37 -3.43
CA GLN A 101 0.09 11.30 -3.09
C GLN A 101 1.47 10.63 -3.17
N GLY A 102 2.38 11.26 -3.87
CA GLY A 102 3.75 10.80 -3.99
C GLY A 102 3.93 9.42 -4.65
N PRO A 103 5.17 8.95 -4.78
CA PRO A 103 5.44 7.65 -5.41
C PRO A 103 4.90 6.47 -4.59
N ILE A 104 4.93 6.56 -3.26
CA ILE A 104 4.45 5.49 -2.38
C ILE A 104 2.92 5.39 -2.42
N GLY A 105 2.21 6.53 -2.38
CA GLY A 105 0.74 6.53 -2.53
C GLY A 105 0.31 5.92 -3.85
N ARG A 106 0.97 6.27 -4.96
CA ARG A 106 0.71 5.65 -6.27
C ARG A 106 1.03 4.16 -6.29
N LEU A 107 2.15 3.73 -5.68
CA LEU A 107 2.52 2.31 -5.59
C LEU A 107 1.44 1.50 -4.87
N VAL A 108 1.03 1.95 -3.68
CA VAL A 108 0.03 1.27 -2.86
C VAL A 108 -1.33 1.29 -3.55
N PHE A 109 -1.73 2.42 -4.14
CA PHE A 109 -2.98 2.52 -4.92
C PHE A 109 -3.03 1.53 -6.07
N ASN A 110 -1.97 1.47 -6.90
CA ASN A 110 -1.90 0.53 -8.03
C ASN A 110 -1.91 -0.93 -7.57
N ALA A 111 -1.20 -1.26 -6.50
CA ALA A 111 -1.23 -2.62 -5.93
C ALA A 111 -2.62 -2.99 -5.40
N ALA A 112 -3.33 -2.05 -4.76
CA ALA A 112 -4.66 -2.26 -4.21
C ALA A 112 -5.72 -2.54 -5.30
N GLN A 113 -5.49 -2.12 -6.56
CA GLN A 113 -6.37 -2.46 -7.68
C GLN A 113 -6.41 -3.97 -7.99
N PHE A 114 -5.44 -4.75 -7.50
CA PHE A 114 -5.39 -6.21 -7.66
C PHE A 114 -5.96 -6.98 -6.48
N LEU A 115 -6.41 -6.33 -5.40
CA LEU A 115 -7.00 -7.01 -4.25
C LEU A 115 -8.11 -7.99 -4.68
N GLY A 116 -8.08 -9.19 -4.11
CA GLY A 116 -9.01 -10.27 -4.43
C GLY A 116 -8.65 -11.07 -5.70
N LEU A 117 -7.76 -10.59 -6.58
CA LEU A 117 -7.35 -11.32 -7.78
C LEU A 117 -6.64 -12.63 -7.40
N ARG A 118 -7.00 -13.75 -8.08
CA ARG A 118 -6.45 -15.07 -7.78
C ARG A 118 -4.94 -15.11 -7.96
N TYR A 119 -4.25 -15.83 -7.05
CA TYR A 119 -2.85 -16.17 -7.26
C TYR A 119 -2.68 -17.30 -8.29
N ARG A 120 -1.79 -17.12 -9.23
CA ARG A 120 -1.26 -18.15 -10.13
C ARG A 120 0.19 -17.85 -10.46
N LEU A 121 1.08 -18.83 -10.24
CA LEU A 121 2.47 -18.70 -10.68
C LEU A 121 2.52 -18.48 -12.20
N GLY A 122 3.20 -17.43 -12.64
CA GLY A 122 3.22 -17.02 -14.05
C GLY A 122 2.00 -16.20 -14.48
N GLY A 123 1.09 -15.83 -13.57
CA GLY A 123 -0.06 -14.98 -13.87
C GLY A 123 0.37 -13.58 -14.36
N ASP A 124 -0.39 -13.00 -15.26
CA ASP A 124 -0.08 -11.75 -15.98
C ASP A 124 -0.85 -10.51 -15.49
N GLY A 125 -1.65 -10.66 -14.44
CA GLY A 125 -2.48 -9.58 -13.90
C GLY A 125 -3.88 -9.47 -14.50
N LYS A 126 -4.21 -10.19 -15.57
CA LYS A 126 -5.54 -10.13 -16.21
C LYS A 126 -6.57 -10.99 -15.48
N ARG A 127 -6.29 -12.28 -15.28
CA ARG A 127 -7.19 -13.25 -14.62
C ARG A 127 -6.60 -13.81 -13.34
N ALA A 128 -5.30 -13.74 -13.20
CA ALA A 128 -4.54 -14.17 -12.04
C ALA A 128 -3.17 -13.48 -12.05
N ILE A 129 -2.55 -13.40 -10.90
CA ILE A 129 -1.27 -12.71 -10.73
C ILE A 129 -0.37 -13.51 -9.77
N ASP A 130 0.96 -13.44 -9.94
CA ASP A 130 1.89 -13.89 -8.92
C ASP A 130 2.54 -12.71 -8.18
N CYS A 131 3.31 -13.02 -7.14
CA CYS A 131 3.89 -12.02 -6.24
C CYS A 131 4.79 -11.01 -6.98
N GLY A 132 5.66 -11.47 -7.86
CA GLY A 132 6.59 -10.58 -8.55
C GLY A 132 5.93 -9.81 -9.70
N MET A 133 4.86 -10.33 -10.30
CA MET A 133 4.08 -9.56 -11.26
C MET A 133 3.24 -8.48 -10.56
N LEU A 134 2.71 -8.76 -9.38
CA LEU A 134 1.99 -7.76 -8.59
C LEU A 134 2.89 -6.54 -8.31
N THR A 135 4.08 -6.78 -7.74
CA THR A 135 5.02 -5.71 -7.45
C THR A 135 5.45 -4.97 -8.72
N ARG A 136 5.79 -5.72 -9.79
CA ARG A 136 6.15 -5.12 -11.08
C ARG A 136 5.07 -4.19 -11.62
N MET A 137 3.81 -4.64 -11.70
CA MET A 137 2.72 -3.83 -12.23
C MET A 137 2.41 -2.62 -11.36
N ALA A 138 2.46 -2.77 -10.04
CA ALA A 138 2.26 -1.66 -9.13
C ALA A 138 3.36 -0.58 -9.28
N MET A 139 4.61 -1.00 -9.46
CA MET A 139 5.74 -0.10 -9.64
C MET A 139 5.72 0.63 -10.99
N ILE A 140 5.39 -0.09 -12.07
CA ILE A 140 5.21 0.54 -13.40
C ILE A 140 4.09 1.58 -13.33
N GLY A 141 2.94 1.24 -12.76
CA GLY A 141 1.82 2.15 -12.61
C GLY A 141 2.13 3.37 -11.73
N ALA A 142 3.07 3.24 -10.80
CA ALA A 142 3.55 4.33 -9.96
C ALA A 142 4.64 5.19 -10.62
N GLY A 143 5.14 4.81 -11.80
CA GLY A 143 6.24 5.48 -12.47
C GLY A 143 7.61 5.29 -11.78
N LEU A 144 7.76 4.23 -10.98
CA LEU A 144 9.00 3.93 -10.27
C LEU A 144 9.99 3.13 -11.12
N VAL A 145 9.49 2.35 -12.05
CA VAL A 145 10.27 1.51 -12.97
C VAL A 145 9.57 1.46 -14.32
N ASP A 146 10.31 1.09 -15.35
CA ASP A 146 9.80 0.84 -16.69
C ASP A 146 9.45 -0.64 -16.93
N GLU A 147 9.04 -0.98 -18.15
CA GLU A 147 8.61 -2.31 -18.53
C GLU A 147 9.74 -3.37 -18.59
N VAL A 148 11.01 -2.95 -18.58
CA VAL A 148 12.14 -3.90 -18.55
C VAL A 148 12.35 -4.49 -17.15
N PHE A 149 11.73 -3.91 -16.10
CA PHE A 149 11.84 -4.43 -14.74
C PHE A 149 11.33 -5.87 -14.64
N ASN A 150 12.16 -6.74 -14.08
CA ASN A 150 11.86 -8.18 -14.07
C ASN A 150 10.79 -8.54 -13.04
N ARG A 151 9.88 -9.45 -13.43
CA ARG A 151 8.81 -9.95 -12.57
C ARG A 151 9.23 -11.01 -11.54
N VAL A 152 10.45 -11.55 -11.61
CA VAL A 152 10.87 -12.63 -10.72
C VAL A 152 11.37 -12.06 -9.40
N ALA A 153 10.75 -12.44 -8.27
CA ALA A 153 11.10 -11.95 -6.94
C ALA A 153 12.61 -12.03 -6.62
N ALA A 154 13.27 -13.15 -7.00
CA ALA A 154 14.71 -13.32 -6.80
C ALA A 154 15.53 -12.34 -7.64
N THR A 155 15.08 -11.96 -8.83
CA THR A 155 15.72 -10.95 -9.67
C THR A 155 15.49 -9.55 -9.09
N GLN A 156 14.30 -9.25 -8.59
CA GLN A 156 14.03 -7.97 -7.90
C GLN A 156 14.90 -7.81 -6.66
N TYR A 157 15.11 -8.88 -5.89
CA TYR A 157 16.06 -8.86 -4.78
C TYR A 157 17.49 -8.59 -5.24
N LYS A 158 17.92 -9.23 -6.35
CA LYS A 158 19.23 -8.99 -6.93
C LYS A 158 19.43 -7.53 -7.34
N TYR A 159 18.41 -6.91 -7.97
CA TYR A 159 18.43 -5.47 -8.28
C TYR A 159 18.63 -4.64 -7.01
N ALA A 160 17.87 -4.91 -5.95
CA ALA A 160 18.02 -4.19 -4.68
C ALA A 160 19.44 -4.35 -4.08
N GLU A 161 20.02 -5.54 -4.15
CA GLU A 161 21.36 -5.80 -3.63
C GLU A 161 22.46 -5.12 -4.45
N GLN A 162 22.28 -4.98 -5.75
CA GLN A 162 23.24 -4.37 -6.67
C GLN A 162 23.03 -2.86 -6.87
N GLY A 163 21.97 -2.28 -6.29
CA GLY A 163 21.61 -0.87 -6.52
C GLY A 163 21.15 -0.60 -7.95
N GLU A 164 20.54 -1.60 -8.60
CA GLU A 164 20.05 -1.50 -9.98
C GLU A 164 18.57 -1.12 -10.03
N MET A 165 18.13 -0.59 -11.16
CA MET A 165 16.73 -0.21 -11.43
C MET A 165 16.12 0.75 -10.39
N GLY A 166 16.93 1.63 -9.80
CA GLY A 166 16.49 2.55 -8.76
C GLY A 166 16.10 1.87 -7.43
N LEU A 167 16.47 0.59 -7.24
CA LEU A 167 16.14 -0.19 -6.06
C LEU A 167 17.41 -0.49 -5.27
N THR A 168 17.41 -0.22 -3.95
CA THR A 168 18.53 -0.51 -3.04
C THR A 168 18.06 -1.32 -1.85
N LEU A 169 18.92 -2.19 -1.31
CA LEU A 169 18.60 -2.87 -0.05
C LEU A 169 18.60 -1.87 1.11
N VAL A 170 17.56 -1.97 1.94
CA VAL A 170 17.50 -1.27 3.23
C VAL A 170 18.61 -1.80 4.13
N GLY A 171 19.40 -0.90 4.69
CA GLY A 171 20.53 -1.24 5.54
C GLY A 171 20.12 -2.00 6.80
N LYS A 172 21.02 -2.81 7.37
CA LYS A 172 20.72 -3.61 8.58
C LYS A 172 20.28 -2.77 9.79
N ASN A 173 20.70 -1.53 9.84
CA ASN A 173 20.41 -0.59 10.93
C ASN A 173 19.33 0.41 10.55
N GLU A 174 18.69 0.24 9.38
CA GLU A 174 17.58 1.07 8.94
C GLU A 174 16.26 0.34 9.15
N GLU A 175 15.26 1.07 9.62
CA GLU A 175 13.89 0.54 9.68
C GLU A 175 13.27 0.53 8.27
N PRO A 176 12.53 -0.55 7.94
CA PRO A 176 11.77 -0.57 6.72
C PRO A 176 10.66 0.48 6.78
N ALA A 177 10.41 1.12 5.63
CA ALA A 177 9.37 2.13 5.48
C ALA A 177 8.23 1.62 4.57
N PRO A 178 7.00 2.12 4.73
CA PRO A 178 5.91 1.81 3.81
C PRO A 178 6.32 2.04 2.36
N GLY A 179 5.95 1.10 1.49
CA GLY A 179 6.35 1.08 0.08
C GLY A 179 7.61 0.28 -0.20
N ASP A 180 8.43 -0.06 0.79
CA ASP A 180 9.55 -0.98 0.58
C ASP A 180 9.06 -2.34 0.09
N LEU A 181 9.78 -2.96 -0.84
CA LEU A 181 9.55 -4.35 -1.18
C LEU A 181 10.08 -5.23 -0.05
N VAL A 182 9.30 -6.20 0.39
CA VAL A 182 9.74 -7.19 1.37
C VAL A 182 9.94 -8.53 0.70
N PHE A 183 11.13 -9.09 0.85
CA PHE A 183 11.56 -10.33 0.22
C PHE A 183 11.61 -11.48 1.22
N PHE A 184 11.08 -12.65 0.81
CA PHE A 184 11.00 -13.81 1.68
C PHE A 184 11.75 -15.02 1.12
N ASN A 185 12.40 -15.75 2.02
CA ASN A 185 12.86 -17.12 1.80
C ASN A 185 11.95 -18.10 2.57
N TRP A 186 11.02 -18.73 1.88
CA TRP A 186 10.13 -19.72 2.50
C TRP A 186 10.78 -21.11 2.65
N HIS A 187 12.09 -21.25 2.39
CA HIS A 187 12.84 -22.50 2.46
C HIS A 187 12.19 -23.67 1.71
N THR A 188 11.53 -23.37 0.61
CA THR A 188 10.91 -24.37 -0.25
C THR A 188 11.97 -25.12 -1.07
N ARG A 189 11.60 -26.27 -1.68
CA ARG A 189 12.51 -26.97 -2.62
C ARG A 189 12.97 -26.07 -3.78
N ARG A 190 12.15 -25.09 -4.16
CA ARG A 190 12.47 -24.11 -5.22
C ARG A 190 13.51 -23.06 -4.78
N ALA A 191 13.66 -22.81 -3.48
CA ALA A 191 14.60 -21.83 -2.96
C ALA A 191 16.06 -22.14 -3.39
N ARG A 192 16.42 -23.44 -3.48
CA ARG A 192 17.77 -23.90 -3.90
C ARG A 192 18.17 -23.45 -5.32
N TYR A 193 17.19 -23.16 -6.16
CA TYR A 193 17.38 -22.76 -7.57
C TYR A 193 17.15 -21.26 -7.78
N ARG A 194 16.98 -20.49 -6.69
CA ARG A 194 16.73 -19.06 -6.74
C ARG A 194 17.87 -18.29 -6.11
N TYR A 195 18.12 -17.12 -6.64
CA TYR A 195 19.13 -16.24 -6.10
C TYR A 195 18.89 -16.03 -4.59
N LYS A 196 19.88 -16.32 -3.76
CA LYS A 196 19.82 -16.29 -2.27
C LYS A 196 18.58 -16.95 -1.65
N GLY A 197 17.96 -17.89 -2.36
CA GLY A 197 16.78 -18.60 -1.89
C GLY A 197 15.49 -17.78 -1.88
N ILE A 198 15.47 -16.62 -2.52
CA ILE A 198 14.27 -15.75 -2.56
C ILE A 198 13.18 -16.39 -3.38
N THR A 199 12.02 -16.60 -2.76
CA THR A 199 10.88 -17.28 -3.36
C THR A 199 9.60 -16.44 -3.41
N HIS A 200 9.59 -15.29 -2.72
CA HIS A 200 8.40 -14.45 -2.62
C HIS A 200 8.76 -12.98 -2.38
N VAL A 201 7.85 -12.09 -2.77
CA VAL A 201 7.95 -10.65 -2.58
C VAL A 201 6.56 -10.05 -2.33
N GLY A 202 6.49 -9.00 -1.54
CA GLY A 202 5.31 -8.18 -1.29
C GLY A 202 5.68 -6.72 -1.11
N ILE A 203 4.70 -5.88 -0.87
CA ILE A 203 4.86 -4.46 -0.57
C ILE A 203 4.59 -4.26 0.92
N PHE A 204 5.57 -3.75 1.64
CA PHE A 204 5.44 -3.42 3.05
C PHE A 204 4.54 -2.20 3.23
N LEU A 205 3.51 -2.33 4.07
CA LEU A 205 2.56 -1.25 4.35
C LEU A 205 2.84 -0.54 5.67
N GLY A 206 3.68 -1.11 6.52
CA GLY A 206 4.02 -0.55 7.82
C GLY A 206 3.78 -1.52 8.98
N LYS A 207 4.12 -1.05 10.17
CA LYS A 207 3.80 -1.71 11.44
C LYS A 207 2.63 -0.99 12.09
N VAL A 208 1.65 -1.75 12.58
CA VAL A 208 0.52 -1.24 13.34
C VAL A 208 0.45 -2.07 14.64
N GLY A 209 0.86 -1.48 15.75
CA GLY A 209 1.13 -2.23 16.96
C GLY A 209 2.20 -3.30 16.72
N GLU A 210 1.89 -4.55 17.03
CA GLU A 210 2.80 -5.68 16.80
C GLU A 210 2.66 -6.31 15.41
N SER A 211 1.66 -5.92 14.63
CA SER A 211 1.42 -6.44 13.28
C SER A 211 2.35 -5.81 12.25
N LEU A 212 2.81 -6.62 11.30
CA LEU A 212 3.60 -6.22 10.15
C LEU A 212 2.79 -6.48 8.88
N TYR A 213 2.17 -5.44 8.33
CA TYR A 213 1.29 -5.59 7.18
C TYR A 213 2.03 -5.57 5.86
N VAL A 214 1.70 -6.55 5.03
CA VAL A 214 2.25 -6.72 3.67
C VAL A 214 1.11 -6.95 2.69
N LEU A 215 1.07 -6.15 1.63
CA LEU A 215 0.21 -6.39 0.48
C LEU A 215 0.93 -7.32 -0.49
N GLU A 216 0.36 -8.49 -0.76
CA GLU A 216 1.02 -9.52 -1.55
C GLU A 216 0.04 -10.41 -2.32
N ALA A 217 0.52 -11.03 -3.39
CA ALA A 217 -0.19 -12.12 -4.03
C ALA A 217 0.14 -13.43 -3.31
N ASN A 218 -0.76 -13.86 -2.42
CA ASN A 218 -0.56 -14.98 -1.52
C ASN A 218 -0.75 -16.33 -2.23
N SER A 219 0.26 -17.19 -2.15
CA SER A 219 0.23 -18.55 -2.75
C SER A 219 -0.35 -19.63 -1.82
N ASN A 220 -0.66 -19.31 -0.57
CA ASN A 220 -1.20 -20.26 0.40
C ASN A 220 -2.55 -20.83 -0.10
N ARG A 221 -2.73 -22.15 0.00
CA ARG A 221 -3.92 -22.84 -0.50
C ARG A 221 -5.24 -22.33 0.09
N LYS A 222 -5.24 -21.82 1.33
CA LYS A 222 -6.43 -21.30 2.00
C LYS A 222 -6.90 -19.95 1.46
N GLU A 223 -5.98 -19.13 0.95
CA GLU A 223 -6.25 -17.76 0.47
C GLU A 223 -5.39 -17.40 -0.74
N ARG A 224 -5.53 -18.16 -1.82
CA ARG A 224 -4.74 -17.94 -3.06
C ARG A 224 -5.22 -16.71 -3.83
N LYS A 225 -4.94 -15.53 -3.31
CA LYS A 225 -5.33 -14.24 -3.92
C LYS A 225 -4.41 -13.11 -3.48
N VAL A 226 -4.55 -11.96 -4.10
CA VAL A 226 -3.94 -10.71 -3.60
C VAL A 226 -4.69 -10.28 -2.35
N THR A 227 -3.96 -10.04 -1.28
CA THR A 227 -4.52 -9.68 0.03
C THR A 227 -3.49 -8.97 0.90
N ILE A 228 -3.92 -8.48 2.06
CA ILE A 228 -3.05 -7.89 3.07
C ILE A 228 -2.89 -8.90 4.21
N LEU A 229 -1.66 -9.29 4.49
CA LEU A 229 -1.35 -10.24 5.55
C LEU A 229 -0.50 -9.63 6.64
N ASP A 230 -0.75 -10.03 7.88
CA ASP A 230 0.18 -9.82 8.96
C ASP A 230 1.32 -10.84 8.85
N ARG A 231 2.55 -10.32 8.72
CA ARG A 231 3.78 -11.12 8.58
C ARG A 231 4.67 -11.10 9.81
N ALA A 232 4.21 -10.52 10.93
CA ALA A 232 5.00 -10.44 12.16
C ALA A 232 5.53 -11.81 12.63
N LYS A 233 4.69 -12.86 12.59
CA LYS A 233 5.09 -14.24 12.94
C LYS A 233 6.12 -14.84 11.99
N TYR A 234 6.33 -14.26 10.82
CA TYR A 234 7.22 -14.75 9.76
C TYR A 234 8.42 -13.85 9.54
N ILE A 235 8.74 -12.97 10.50
CA ILE A 235 9.89 -12.06 10.40
C ILE A 235 11.20 -12.81 10.14
N HIS A 236 11.37 -14.02 10.69
CA HIS A 236 12.52 -14.90 10.46
C HIS A 236 12.60 -15.45 9.02
N ARG A 237 11.59 -15.25 8.19
CA ARG A 237 11.56 -15.60 6.76
C ARG A 237 11.88 -14.41 5.87
N ILE A 238 11.91 -13.21 6.41
CA ILE A 238 12.28 -12.00 5.67
C ILE A 238 13.79 -12.03 5.43
N ALA A 239 14.15 -11.97 4.15
CA ALA A 239 15.55 -11.96 3.72
C ALA A 239 16.09 -10.54 3.60
N GLY A 240 15.22 -9.54 3.46
CA GLY A 240 15.56 -8.13 3.35
C GLY A 240 14.43 -7.31 2.79
N TYR A 241 14.65 -6.00 2.77
CA TYR A 241 13.74 -5.02 2.20
C TYR A 241 14.45 -4.26 1.08
N GLY A 242 13.72 -3.90 0.03
CA GLY A 242 14.22 -3.09 -1.08
C GLY A 242 13.48 -1.78 -1.14
N ARG A 243 14.22 -0.67 -1.08
CA ARG A 243 13.68 0.69 -1.15
C ARG A 243 13.94 1.31 -2.50
N PHE A 244 12.93 1.97 -3.06
CA PHE A 244 13.13 2.81 -4.22
C PHE A 244 13.77 4.12 -3.80
N THR A 245 14.87 4.46 -4.47
CA THR A 245 15.37 5.83 -4.51
C THR A 245 14.58 6.53 -5.59
N ALA A 246 13.86 7.60 -5.24
CA ALA A 246 13.20 8.42 -6.25
C ALA A 246 14.23 8.80 -7.32
N PRO A 247 13.88 8.73 -8.62
CA PRO A 247 14.74 9.37 -9.62
C PRO A 247 14.95 10.83 -9.20
N PRO A 248 16.14 11.40 -9.40
CA PRO A 248 16.35 12.81 -9.13
C PRO A 248 15.23 13.58 -9.83
N GLU A 249 14.60 14.53 -9.13
CA GLU A 249 13.63 15.43 -9.75
C GLU A 249 14.33 16.04 -10.97
N GLU A 250 13.75 15.85 -12.15
CA GLU A 250 14.25 16.52 -13.36
C GLU A 250 14.18 18.01 -13.07
N GLU A 251 15.35 18.67 -13.00
CA GLU A 251 15.39 20.13 -12.90
C GLU A 251 14.55 20.69 -14.05
N PRO A 252 13.70 21.70 -13.79
CA PRO A 252 12.92 22.32 -14.85
C PRO A 252 13.87 22.73 -15.97
N ILE A 253 13.65 22.24 -17.17
CA ILE A 253 14.39 22.67 -18.34
C ILE A 253 14.14 24.19 -18.47
N GLU A 254 15.12 25.01 -18.11
CA GLU A 254 15.10 26.45 -18.41
C GLU A 254 15.08 26.58 -19.93
N ILE A 255 13.89 26.82 -20.49
CA ILE A 255 13.76 27.22 -21.89
C ILE A 255 14.33 28.63 -21.99
N SER A 256 15.58 28.71 -22.35
CA SER A 256 16.19 30.01 -22.73
C SER A 256 15.46 30.54 -23.97
N HIS A 257 14.60 31.52 -23.77
CA HIS A 257 14.12 32.35 -24.89
C HIS A 257 15.30 33.20 -25.39
N GLU A 258 15.99 32.70 -26.39
CA GLU A 258 16.84 33.58 -27.19
C GLU A 258 15.93 34.60 -27.89
N THR A 259 15.93 35.81 -27.38
CA THR A 259 15.39 36.97 -28.09
C THR A 259 16.36 37.28 -29.24
N THR A 260 15.98 36.90 -30.43
CA THR A 260 16.63 37.43 -31.64
C THR A 260 16.13 38.84 -31.85
N ASP A 261 17.06 39.81 -31.71
CA ASP A 261 16.93 41.20 -32.20
C ASP A 261 16.94 41.25 -33.73
#